data_9388de376faf48b234419c27f63eab47
#
_entry.id   9388de376faf48b234419c27f63eab47
#
_cell.length_a   1.000
_cell.length_b   1.000
_cell.length_c   1.000
_cell.angle_alpha   90.00
_cell.angle_beta   90.00
_cell.angle_gamma   90.00
#
_symmetry.space_group_name_H-M   'P 1'
#
loop_
_entity.id
_entity.type
_entity.pdbx_description
1 polymer ?
#
loop_
_entity_poly.entity_id
_entity_poly.type
_entity_poly.pdbx_seq_one_letter_code
_entity_poly.pdbx_strand_id
1 'polypeptide(L)'
;MVDHKHLNHVKEKLLENNQKYEVSVEDIQKAIDEANPKPQEDLDERKGYRLTWNHYHNLDDIYDYLNYLEVIFPTICTVSTIGSSVEGRPIKLLRISNRNPNNKAMFVEGGIHAREWISPASVTYIISQLTSNYDNEASYIKNLDWYFVPVLNPDGYEYSHNVDRLWRKNRAKNKISNCVGVDLNRNWGY
;
A
#
# COMPACT_ATOMS: atom_id res chain seq x y z
N MET A 1 -10.50 -4.08 19.22
CA MET A 1 -9.55 -3.30 20.03
C MET A 1 -10.33 -2.59 21.12
N VAL A 2 -9.84 -2.62 22.35
CA VAL A 2 -10.47 -2.00 23.51
C VAL A 2 -9.53 -0.91 24.01
N ASP A 3 -10.05 0.31 24.25
CA ASP A 3 -9.30 1.39 24.87
C ASP A 3 -8.85 0.96 26.28
N HIS A 4 -7.61 1.30 26.63
CA HIS A 4 -7.02 0.96 27.93
C HIS A 4 -7.91 1.37 29.10
N LYS A 5 -8.59 2.52 29.02
CA LYS A 5 -9.52 3.04 30.03
C LYS A 5 -10.72 2.11 30.30
N HIS A 6 -11.08 1.30 29.32
CA HIS A 6 -12.24 0.42 29.38
C HIS A 6 -11.88 -1.05 29.50
N LEU A 7 -10.58 -1.39 29.50
CA LEU A 7 -10.11 -2.77 29.45
C LEU A 7 -10.66 -3.63 30.60
N ASN A 8 -10.55 -3.16 31.84
CA ASN A 8 -11.01 -3.89 33.01
C ASN A 8 -12.53 -4.08 32.98
N HIS A 9 -13.29 -3.02 32.66
CA HIS A 9 -14.72 -3.09 32.54
C HIS A 9 -15.17 -4.11 31.48
N VAL A 10 -14.52 -4.14 30.33
CA VAL A 10 -14.86 -5.12 29.26
C VAL A 10 -14.53 -6.54 29.70
N LYS A 11 -13.37 -6.77 30.36
CA LYS A 11 -13.00 -8.07 30.91
C LYS A 11 -14.02 -8.58 31.93
N GLU A 12 -14.43 -7.72 32.87
CA GLU A 12 -15.47 -8.04 33.87
C GLU A 12 -16.79 -8.41 33.19
N LYS A 13 -17.25 -7.61 32.23
CA LYS A 13 -18.49 -7.87 31.48
C LYS A 13 -18.47 -9.19 30.72
N LEU A 14 -17.35 -9.55 30.11
CA LEU A 14 -17.18 -10.83 29.43
C LEU A 14 -17.27 -12.00 30.42
N LEU A 15 -16.64 -11.90 31.57
CA LEU A 15 -16.68 -12.91 32.64
C LEU A 15 -18.09 -13.04 33.24
N GLU A 16 -18.79 -11.95 33.56
CA GLU A 16 -20.18 -11.95 34.05
C GLU A 16 -21.14 -12.68 33.10
N ASN A 17 -20.86 -12.57 31.76
CA ASN A 17 -21.67 -13.21 30.75
C ASN A 17 -21.14 -14.60 30.30
N ASN A 18 -20.21 -15.18 31.05
CA ASN A 18 -19.58 -16.47 30.76
C ASN A 18 -18.95 -16.52 29.34
N GLN A 19 -18.49 -15.36 28.82
CA GLN A 19 -17.80 -15.28 27.52
C GLN A 19 -16.32 -15.54 27.70
N LYS A 20 -15.78 -16.51 26.93
CA LYS A 20 -14.34 -16.73 26.84
C LYS A 20 -13.73 -15.67 25.95
N TYR A 21 -12.57 -15.15 26.35
CA TYR A 21 -11.80 -14.23 25.54
C TYR A 21 -10.30 -14.58 25.59
N GLU A 22 -9.60 -14.15 24.59
CA GLU A 22 -8.14 -14.23 24.51
C GLU A 22 -7.59 -12.81 24.20
N VAL A 23 -6.51 -12.45 24.84
CA VAL A 23 -5.81 -11.20 24.54
C VAL A 23 -4.75 -11.50 23.47
N SER A 24 -5.05 -11.19 22.22
CA SER A 24 -4.18 -11.47 21.08
C SER A 24 -2.94 -10.56 21.06
N VAL A 25 -3.08 -9.31 21.50
CA VAL A 25 -2.00 -8.32 21.58
C VAL A 25 -2.18 -7.52 22.86
N GLU A 26 -1.22 -7.60 23.78
CA GLU A 26 -1.27 -6.90 25.07
C GLU A 26 -1.06 -5.40 24.94
N ASP A 27 -0.09 -4.99 24.11
CA ASP A 27 0.25 -3.60 23.85
C ASP A 27 0.32 -3.33 22.35
N ILE A 28 -0.74 -2.71 21.84
CA ILE A 28 -0.86 -2.38 20.41
C ILE A 28 0.17 -1.34 19.99
N GLN A 29 0.50 -0.35 20.86
CA GLN A 29 1.45 0.69 20.49
C GLN A 29 2.84 0.08 20.30
N LYS A 30 3.26 -0.77 21.24
CA LYS A 30 4.51 -1.51 21.13
C LYS A 30 4.55 -2.37 19.85
N ALA A 31 3.48 -3.08 19.54
CA ALA A 31 3.39 -3.88 18.33
C ALA A 31 3.48 -3.02 17.05
N ILE A 32 2.91 -1.81 17.05
CA ILE A 32 3.02 -0.85 15.95
C ILE A 32 4.47 -0.37 15.79
N ASP A 33 5.11 0.01 16.88
CA ASP A 33 6.50 0.52 16.88
C ASP A 33 7.49 -0.54 16.38
N GLU A 34 7.24 -1.81 16.69
CA GLU A 34 8.06 -2.94 16.27
C GLU A 34 7.74 -3.45 14.85
N ALA A 35 6.56 -3.12 14.29
CA ALA A 35 6.09 -3.65 13.00
C ALA A 35 6.88 -3.13 11.79
N ASN A 36 7.52 -1.98 11.91
CA ASN A 36 8.36 -1.39 10.87
C ASN A 36 9.63 -0.79 11.47
N PRO A 37 10.62 -1.63 11.81
CA PRO A 37 11.87 -1.15 12.37
C PRO A 37 12.58 -0.23 11.39
N LYS A 38 13.34 0.73 11.93
CA LYS A 38 14.14 1.64 11.09
C LYS A 38 15.12 0.83 10.24
N PRO A 39 15.36 1.24 8.98
CA PRO A 39 16.36 0.62 8.14
C PRO A 39 17.72 0.61 8.81
N GLN A 40 18.46 -0.48 8.64
CA GLN A 40 19.85 -0.56 9.11
C GLN A 40 20.82 0.21 8.20
N GLU A 41 20.41 0.43 6.95
CA GLU A 41 21.18 1.19 5.94
C GLU A 41 20.71 2.64 5.91
N ASP A 42 21.63 3.56 5.64
CA ASP A 42 21.27 4.92 5.30
C ASP A 42 20.69 4.95 3.87
N LEU A 43 19.38 5.07 3.78
CA LEU A 43 18.68 5.07 2.50
C LEU A 43 18.92 6.36 1.71
N ASP A 44 19.36 7.44 2.35
CA ASP A 44 19.67 8.71 1.70
C ASP A 44 20.97 8.63 0.88
N GLU A 45 21.88 7.72 1.23
CA GLU A 45 23.10 7.46 0.48
C GLU A 45 22.89 6.55 -0.75
N ARG A 46 21.73 5.91 -0.90
CA ARG A 46 21.43 5.04 -2.04
C ARG A 46 21.24 5.86 -3.32
N LYS A 47 21.88 5.42 -4.39
CA LYS A 47 21.70 6.03 -5.72
C LYS A 47 20.45 5.46 -6.39
N GLY A 48 19.59 6.34 -6.88
CA GLY A 48 18.47 6.01 -7.74
C GLY A 48 17.12 5.96 -7.02
N TYR A 49 16.97 5.15 -5.97
CA TYR A 49 15.72 5.06 -5.19
C TYR A 49 15.98 4.50 -3.79
N ARG A 50 15.07 4.84 -2.85
CA ARG A 50 15.20 4.46 -1.42
C ARG A 50 14.49 3.15 -1.08
N LEU A 51 13.62 2.64 -1.95
CA LEU A 51 12.78 1.49 -1.69
C LEU A 51 13.59 0.21 -1.48
N THR A 52 13.22 -0.56 -0.45
CA THR A 52 13.77 -1.88 -0.10
C THR A 52 12.62 -2.83 0.23
N TRP A 53 12.89 -4.12 0.45
CA TRP A 53 11.85 -5.10 0.76
C TRP A 53 12.00 -5.71 2.17
N ASN A 54 12.80 -5.09 3.02
CA ASN A 54 13.00 -5.50 4.42
C ASN A 54 12.27 -4.59 5.43
N HIS A 55 11.64 -3.51 4.96
CA HIS A 55 10.76 -2.66 5.74
C HIS A 55 9.71 -1.98 4.82
N TYR A 56 8.73 -1.31 5.42
CA TYR A 56 7.70 -0.58 4.68
C TYR A 56 8.12 0.86 4.44
N HIS A 57 7.78 1.38 3.27
CA HIS A 57 8.15 2.70 2.79
C HIS A 57 6.95 3.64 2.72
N ASN A 58 7.20 4.94 2.78
CA ASN A 58 6.19 5.97 2.56
C ASN A 58 5.79 6.07 1.07
N LEU A 59 4.83 6.93 0.79
CA LEU A 59 4.28 7.09 -0.56
C LEU A 59 5.33 7.65 -1.54
N ASP A 60 6.14 8.62 -1.08
CA ASP A 60 7.14 9.27 -1.91
C ASP A 60 8.23 8.28 -2.35
N ASP A 61 8.74 7.45 -1.46
CA ASP A 61 9.72 6.40 -1.80
C ASP A 61 9.16 5.44 -2.87
N ILE A 62 7.87 5.08 -2.78
CA ILE A 62 7.22 4.22 -3.77
C ILE A 62 7.12 4.94 -5.12
N TYR A 63 6.71 6.21 -5.14
CA TYR A 63 6.57 6.99 -6.37
C TYR A 63 7.89 7.30 -7.03
N ASP A 64 8.94 7.55 -6.26
CA ASP A 64 10.30 7.74 -6.75
C ASP A 64 10.84 6.46 -7.38
N TYR A 65 10.54 5.30 -6.78
CA TYR A 65 10.87 4.01 -7.38
C TYR A 65 10.20 3.80 -8.74
N LEU A 66 8.91 4.12 -8.90
CA LEU A 66 8.24 4.02 -10.19
C LEU A 66 8.88 4.94 -11.24
N ASN A 67 9.16 6.19 -10.87
CA ASN A 67 9.83 7.15 -11.76
C ASN A 67 11.23 6.67 -12.15
N TYR A 68 11.99 6.11 -11.21
CA TYR A 68 13.29 5.51 -11.48
C TYR A 68 13.21 4.39 -12.52
N LEU A 69 12.21 3.49 -12.40
CA LEU A 69 12.02 2.39 -13.37
C LEU A 69 11.73 2.90 -14.78
N GLU A 70 10.94 3.98 -14.93
CA GLU A 70 10.69 4.58 -16.24
C GLU A 70 11.98 5.13 -16.87
N VAL A 71 12.86 5.74 -16.06
CA VAL A 71 14.14 6.28 -16.52
C VAL A 71 15.13 5.18 -16.91
N ILE A 72 15.20 4.11 -16.11
CA ILE A 72 16.18 3.03 -16.34
C ILE A 72 15.71 2.02 -17.39
N PHE A 73 14.40 1.79 -17.50
CA PHE A 73 13.81 0.84 -18.45
C PHE A 73 12.82 1.51 -19.41
N PRO A 74 13.23 2.57 -20.17
CA PRO A 74 12.29 3.37 -20.96
C PRO A 74 11.63 2.61 -22.12
N THR A 75 12.19 1.47 -22.52
CA THR A 75 11.64 0.63 -23.58
C THR A 75 10.45 -0.21 -23.14
N ILE A 76 10.40 -0.56 -21.86
CA ILE A 76 9.35 -1.44 -21.32
C ILE A 76 8.50 -0.76 -20.26
N CYS A 77 9.04 0.19 -19.47
CA CYS A 77 8.33 0.88 -18.39
C CYS A 77 7.75 2.22 -18.86
N THR A 78 6.54 2.54 -18.40
CA THR A 78 5.90 3.84 -18.58
C THR A 78 5.08 4.16 -17.33
N VAL A 79 5.29 5.34 -16.73
CA VAL A 79 4.53 5.83 -15.59
C VAL A 79 3.48 6.82 -16.04
N SER A 80 2.27 6.69 -15.51
CA SER A 80 1.19 7.64 -15.77
C SER A 80 0.41 7.93 -14.49
N THR A 81 -0.29 9.07 -14.48
CA THR A 81 -1.25 9.42 -13.45
C THR A 81 -2.64 9.12 -13.99
N ILE A 82 -3.34 8.16 -13.37
CA ILE A 82 -4.68 7.71 -13.80
C ILE A 82 -5.81 8.46 -13.09
N GLY A 83 -5.50 9.29 -12.12
CA GLY A 83 -6.45 10.09 -11.35
C GLY A 83 -5.77 10.82 -10.21
N SER A 84 -6.60 11.52 -9.43
CA SER A 84 -6.18 12.21 -8.21
C SER A 84 -7.08 11.82 -7.06
N SER A 85 -6.48 11.69 -5.89
CA SER A 85 -7.19 11.44 -4.65
C SER A 85 -7.99 12.68 -4.19
N VAL A 86 -8.77 12.54 -3.12
CA VAL A 86 -9.56 13.64 -2.54
C VAL A 86 -8.67 14.78 -2.02
N GLU A 87 -7.48 14.47 -1.51
CA GLU A 87 -6.50 15.46 -1.03
C GLU A 87 -5.55 15.93 -2.13
N GLY A 88 -5.79 15.53 -3.40
CA GLY A 88 -5.04 15.98 -4.57
C GLY A 88 -3.78 15.18 -4.90
N ARG A 89 -3.52 14.06 -4.21
CA ARG A 89 -2.37 13.20 -4.51
C ARG A 89 -2.59 12.42 -5.81
N PRO A 90 -1.58 12.34 -6.71
CA PRO A 90 -1.72 11.56 -7.93
C PRO A 90 -1.87 10.07 -7.61
N ILE A 91 -2.73 9.37 -8.36
CA ILE A 91 -2.79 7.91 -8.36
C ILE A 91 -1.91 7.45 -9.52
N LYS A 92 -0.72 6.91 -9.20
CA LYS A 92 0.27 6.49 -10.18
C LYS A 92 0.05 5.06 -10.63
N LEU A 93 0.21 4.87 -11.95
CA LEU A 93 0.18 3.58 -12.63
C LEU A 93 1.52 3.38 -13.35
N LEU A 94 2.14 2.21 -13.16
CA LEU A 94 3.26 1.74 -13.95
C LEU A 94 2.75 0.69 -14.95
N ARG A 95 3.01 0.90 -16.25
CA ARG A 95 2.86 -0.11 -17.29
C ARG A 95 4.20 -0.75 -17.58
N ILE A 96 4.25 -2.10 -17.61
CA ILE A 96 5.40 -2.88 -18.09
C ILE A 96 4.94 -3.68 -19.29
N SER A 97 5.58 -3.50 -20.47
CA SER A 97 5.13 -4.04 -21.74
C SER A 97 6.27 -4.13 -22.75
N ASN A 98 6.29 -5.19 -23.56
CA ASN A 98 7.11 -5.24 -24.77
C ASN A 98 6.48 -4.48 -25.95
N ARG A 99 5.36 -3.77 -25.71
CA ARG A 99 4.61 -2.97 -26.69
C ARG A 99 4.02 -3.74 -27.87
N ASN A 100 3.90 -5.06 -27.78
CA ASN A 100 3.20 -5.82 -28.78
C ASN A 100 1.68 -5.51 -28.71
N PRO A 101 1.05 -5.06 -29.82
CA PRO A 101 -0.37 -4.67 -29.81
C PRO A 101 -1.35 -5.83 -29.56
N ASN A 102 -0.88 -7.06 -29.67
CA ASN A 102 -1.69 -8.26 -29.43
C ASN A 102 -1.63 -8.77 -27.97
N ASN A 103 -0.89 -8.08 -27.10
CA ASN A 103 -0.81 -8.48 -25.70
C ASN A 103 -2.17 -8.36 -25.01
N LYS A 104 -2.45 -9.33 -24.15
CA LYS A 104 -3.54 -9.21 -23.17
C LYS A 104 -3.08 -8.35 -22.01
N ALA A 105 -4.03 -7.66 -21.38
CA ALA A 105 -3.75 -6.82 -20.20
C ALA A 105 -3.89 -7.63 -18.90
N MET A 106 -2.97 -7.39 -17.95
CA MET A 106 -3.06 -7.81 -16.56
C MET A 106 -3.02 -6.57 -15.69
N PHE A 107 -4.04 -6.38 -14.85
CA PHE A 107 -4.11 -5.27 -13.91
C PHE A 107 -3.87 -5.78 -12.48
N VAL A 108 -2.95 -5.15 -11.77
CA VAL A 108 -2.58 -5.48 -10.39
C VAL A 108 -2.61 -4.21 -9.56
N GLU A 109 -3.42 -4.21 -8.52
CA GLU A 109 -3.52 -3.07 -7.61
C GLU A 109 -3.19 -3.45 -6.16
N GLY A 110 -2.73 -2.46 -5.40
CA GLY A 110 -2.48 -2.56 -3.97
C GLY A 110 -2.89 -1.31 -3.23
N GLY A 111 -2.84 -1.37 -1.90
CA GLY A 111 -3.03 -0.20 -1.05
C GLY A 111 -4.42 0.43 -1.12
N ILE A 112 -5.49 -0.34 -1.40
CA ILE A 112 -6.87 0.15 -1.28
C ILE A 112 -7.21 0.46 0.18
N HIS A 113 -6.78 -0.39 1.12
CA HIS A 113 -6.91 -0.12 2.55
C HIS A 113 -5.59 0.40 3.12
N ALA A 114 -5.63 1.55 3.72
CA ALA A 114 -4.47 2.32 4.15
C ALA A 114 -3.49 1.58 5.07
N ARG A 115 -4.00 0.83 6.04
CA ARG A 115 -3.20 0.13 7.07
C ARG A 115 -2.54 -1.18 6.60
N GLU A 116 -2.94 -1.67 5.43
CA GLU A 116 -2.47 -2.95 4.88
C GLU A 116 -1.16 -2.75 4.10
N TRP A 117 -0.10 -2.31 4.77
CA TRP A 117 1.17 -1.92 4.14
C TRP A 117 1.85 -3.04 3.35
N ILE A 118 1.55 -4.29 3.70
CA ILE A 118 2.04 -5.44 2.94
C ILE A 118 1.53 -5.44 1.49
N SER A 119 0.38 -4.85 1.20
CA SER A 119 -0.20 -4.82 -0.14
C SER A 119 0.63 -3.96 -1.11
N PRO A 120 0.95 -2.67 -0.84
CA PRO A 120 1.91 -1.92 -1.64
C PRO A 120 3.28 -2.57 -1.73
N ALA A 121 3.80 -3.13 -0.62
CA ALA A 121 5.08 -3.80 -0.59
C ALA A 121 5.11 -5.03 -1.52
N SER A 122 4.04 -5.82 -1.54
CA SER A 122 3.93 -6.98 -2.43
C SER A 122 3.86 -6.56 -3.90
N VAL A 123 3.09 -5.50 -4.23
CA VAL A 123 3.01 -5.01 -5.61
C VAL A 123 4.35 -4.47 -6.10
N THR A 124 5.06 -3.67 -5.29
CA THR A 124 6.39 -3.16 -5.64
C THR A 124 7.43 -4.27 -5.74
N TYR A 125 7.33 -5.32 -4.91
CA TYR A 125 8.18 -6.50 -5.02
C TYR A 125 7.96 -7.25 -6.34
N ILE A 126 6.71 -7.48 -6.75
CA ILE A 126 6.38 -8.10 -8.03
C ILE A 126 6.94 -7.27 -9.20
N ILE A 127 6.76 -5.95 -9.17
CA ILE A 127 7.34 -5.02 -10.14
C ILE A 127 8.86 -5.20 -10.21
N SER A 128 9.54 -5.24 -9.07
CA SER A 128 10.99 -5.41 -9.00
C SER A 128 11.45 -6.74 -9.62
N GLN A 129 10.79 -7.84 -9.29
CA GLN A 129 11.13 -9.14 -9.86
C GLN A 129 10.93 -9.16 -11.37
N LEU A 130 9.84 -8.59 -11.85
CA LEU A 130 9.52 -8.54 -13.27
C LEU A 130 10.51 -7.63 -14.05
N THR A 131 10.87 -6.47 -13.51
CA THR A 131 11.76 -5.52 -14.23
C THR A 131 13.22 -5.95 -14.21
N SER A 132 13.73 -6.48 -13.08
CA SER A 132 15.13 -6.87 -12.95
C SER A 132 15.52 -8.08 -13.80
N ASN A 133 14.57 -8.90 -14.23
CA ASN A 133 14.82 -10.11 -15.00
C ASN A 133 14.04 -10.19 -16.33
N TYR A 134 13.48 -9.05 -16.78
CA TYR A 134 12.51 -9.01 -17.87
C TYR A 134 12.96 -9.73 -19.15
N ASP A 135 14.22 -9.55 -19.54
CA ASP A 135 14.75 -10.15 -20.78
C ASP A 135 14.79 -11.68 -20.71
N ASN A 136 14.96 -12.25 -19.53
CA ASN A 136 15.01 -13.69 -19.29
C ASN A 136 13.65 -14.30 -18.95
N GLU A 137 12.60 -13.47 -18.77
CA GLU A 137 11.26 -13.96 -18.46
C GLU A 137 10.66 -14.82 -19.59
N ALA A 138 9.83 -15.75 -19.19
CA ALA A 138 9.12 -16.61 -20.13
C ALA A 138 8.22 -15.81 -21.08
N SER A 139 8.06 -16.28 -22.31
CA SER A 139 7.29 -15.57 -23.34
C SER A 139 5.85 -15.26 -22.92
N TYR A 140 5.21 -16.14 -22.15
CA TYR A 140 3.84 -15.92 -21.69
C TYR A 140 3.74 -14.76 -20.66
N ILE A 141 4.82 -14.41 -19.95
CA ILE A 141 4.93 -13.25 -19.08
C ILE A 141 5.17 -11.98 -19.91
N LYS A 142 6.12 -12.05 -20.87
CA LYS A 142 6.47 -10.91 -21.74
C LYS A 142 5.37 -10.55 -22.73
N ASN A 143 4.49 -11.47 -23.07
CA ASN A 143 3.34 -11.26 -23.96
C ASN A 143 2.08 -10.77 -23.20
N LEU A 144 2.28 -10.16 -22.02
CA LEU A 144 1.26 -9.44 -21.29
C LEU A 144 1.65 -7.97 -21.17
N ASP A 145 0.67 -7.11 -21.20
CA ASP A 145 0.79 -5.73 -20.73
C ASP A 145 0.40 -5.70 -19.26
N TRP A 146 1.39 -5.48 -18.41
CA TRP A 146 1.20 -5.38 -16.97
C TRP A 146 0.90 -3.94 -16.58
N TYR A 147 -0.18 -3.73 -15.84
CA TYR A 147 -0.58 -2.44 -15.30
C TYR A 147 -0.60 -2.54 -13.77
N PHE A 148 0.29 -1.81 -13.10
CA PHE A 148 0.45 -1.83 -11.66
C PHE A 148 0.02 -0.50 -11.05
N VAL A 149 -0.86 -0.54 -10.04
CA VAL A 149 -1.18 0.58 -9.16
C VAL A 149 -0.79 0.20 -7.73
N PRO A 150 0.45 0.49 -7.28
CA PRO A 150 0.91 0.05 -5.97
C PRO A 150 0.12 0.62 -4.81
N VAL A 151 -0.36 1.88 -4.93
CA VAL A 151 -1.12 2.57 -3.88
C VAL A 151 -2.36 3.20 -4.48
N LEU A 152 -3.49 2.50 -4.41
CA LEU A 152 -4.78 2.99 -4.91
C LEU A 152 -5.40 4.08 -4.01
N ASN A 153 -5.08 4.07 -2.71
CA ASN A 153 -5.56 5.02 -1.71
C ASN A 153 -4.39 5.82 -1.10
N PRO A 154 -3.80 6.76 -1.86
CA PRO A 154 -2.61 7.48 -1.40
C PRO A 154 -2.87 8.35 -0.16
N ASP A 155 -4.05 8.96 -0.03
CA ASP A 155 -4.39 9.79 1.14
C ASP A 155 -4.49 8.96 2.42
N GLY A 156 -5.18 7.83 2.35
CA GLY A 156 -5.27 6.92 3.48
C GLY A 156 -3.91 6.33 3.84
N TYR A 157 -3.10 5.99 2.85
CA TYR A 157 -1.77 5.43 3.04
C TYR A 157 -0.86 6.42 3.79
N GLU A 158 -0.76 7.67 3.32
CA GLU A 158 -0.03 8.73 4.01
C GLU A 158 -0.55 8.99 5.43
N TYR A 159 -1.87 9.00 5.59
CA TYR A 159 -2.47 9.18 6.91
C TYR A 159 -2.11 8.03 7.86
N SER A 160 -2.01 6.79 7.36
CA SER A 160 -1.60 5.63 8.17
C SER A 160 -0.12 5.64 8.57
N HIS A 161 0.73 6.34 7.81
CA HIS A 161 2.14 6.53 8.16
C HIS A 161 2.36 7.65 9.18
N ASN A 162 1.58 8.73 9.08
CA ASN A 162 1.90 9.97 9.78
C ASN A 162 0.99 10.26 10.99
N VAL A 163 -0.22 9.66 11.05
CA VAL A 163 -1.23 10.05 12.05
C VAL A 163 -1.86 8.84 12.75
N ASP A 164 -2.43 7.89 12.02
CA ASP A 164 -3.12 6.74 12.60
C ASP A 164 -2.75 5.46 11.85
N ARG A 165 -1.82 4.68 12.42
CA ARG A 165 -1.32 3.41 11.83
C ARG A 165 -2.45 2.43 11.48
N LEU A 166 -3.56 2.49 12.18
CA LEU A 166 -4.68 1.56 11.98
C LEU A 166 -5.78 2.12 11.07
N TRP A 167 -5.56 3.29 10.44
CA TRP A 167 -6.49 3.87 9.49
C TRP A 167 -6.70 2.94 8.28
N ARG A 168 -7.95 2.73 7.89
CA ARG A 168 -8.32 1.83 6.78
C ARG A 168 -8.84 2.56 5.53
N LYS A 169 -9.70 3.59 5.75
CA LYS A 169 -10.50 4.25 4.73
C LYS A 169 -9.68 5.24 3.89
N ASN A 170 -10.30 5.85 2.87
CA ASN A 170 -9.75 7.06 2.26
C ASN A 170 -9.94 8.28 3.19
N ARG A 171 -9.67 9.51 2.68
CA ARG A 171 -9.79 10.76 3.46
C ARG A 171 -10.94 11.66 3.00
N ALA A 172 -11.94 11.10 2.29
CA ALA A 172 -13.10 11.87 1.82
C ALA A 172 -13.88 12.45 2.99
N LYS A 173 -14.23 13.72 2.91
CA LYS A 173 -15.10 14.38 3.90
C LYS A 173 -16.54 13.92 3.69
N ASN A 174 -17.19 13.55 4.79
CA ASN A 174 -18.60 13.22 4.75
C ASN A 174 -19.43 14.53 4.69
N LYS A 175 -20.44 14.56 3.81
CA LYS A 175 -21.31 15.75 3.65
C LYS A 175 -22.35 15.91 4.77
N ILE A 176 -22.67 14.82 5.49
CA ILE A 176 -23.78 14.74 6.44
C ILE A 176 -23.30 14.67 7.90
N SER A 177 -22.03 14.33 8.12
CA SER A 177 -21.45 14.17 9.46
C SER A 177 -20.00 14.64 9.51
N ASN A 178 -19.46 14.78 10.73
CA ASN A 178 -18.03 15.07 10.95
C ASN A 178 -17.12 13.85 10.74
N CYS A 179 -17.68 12.70 10.35
CA CYS A 179 -16.89 11.50 10.05
C CYS A 179 -16.09 11.69 8.76
N VAL A 180 -14.88 11.14 8.72
CA VAL A 180 -13.99 11.18 7.57
C VAL A 180 -13.82 9.78 7.01
N GLY A 181 -13.77 9.69 5.68
CA GLY A 181 -13.37 8.51 4.95
C GLY A 181 -14.51 7.56 4.61
N VAL A 182 -14.36 6.96 3.44
CA VAL A 182 -15.19 5.88 2.91
C VAL A 182 -14.33 4.63 2.80
N ASP A 183 -14.87 3.47 3.15
CA ASP A 183 -14.24 2.19 2.85
C ASP A 183 -14.38 1.93 1.34
N LEU A 184 -13.27 2.03 0.63
CA LEU A 184 -13.27 1.93 -0.83
C LEU A 184 -13.75 0.55 -1.31
N ASN A 185 -13.51 -0.50 -0.52
CA ASN A 185 -13.98 -1.85 -0.83
C ASN A 185 -15.44 -2.11 -0.38
N ARG A 186 -16.21 -1.04 -0.16
CA ARG A 186 -17.68 -1.04 0.03
C ARG A 186 -18.38 -0.06 -0.90
N ASN A 187 -17.65 0.54 -1.84
CA ASN A 187 -18.13 1.64 -2.66
C ASN A 187 -17.87 1.41 -4.16
N TRP A 188 -17.93 0.18 -4.60
CA TRP A 188 -17.95 -0.16 -6.02
C TRP A 188 -19.35 0.08 -6.59
N GLY A 189 -19.43 0.77 -7.76
CA GLY A 189 -20.65 0.90 -8.50
C GLY A 189 -20.90 -0.35 -9.36
N TYR A 190 -22.05 -0.98 -9.16
CA TYR A 190 -22.56 -2.06 -10.00
C TYR A 190 -23.79 -1.56 -10.77
#